data_73d2ce4c607f12b6966716084e7b06c3
#
_entry.id   73d2ce4c607f12b6966716084e7b06c3
#
_cell.length_a   1.000
_cell.length_b   1.000
_cell.length_c   1.000
_cell.angle_alpha   90.00
_cell.angle_beta   90.00
_cell.angle_gamma   90.00
#
_symmetry.space_group_name_H-M   'P 1'
#
loop_
_entity.id
_entity.type
_entity.pdbx_description
1 polymer ?
#
loop_
_entity_poly.entity_id
_entity_poly.type
_entity_poly.pdbx_seq_one_letter_code
_entity_poly.pdbx_strand_id
1 'polypeptide(L)'
;YIYLKTMPSFDIKSEIDKHELTNVVDQANRVLKNRFDFKDANAEFKLNDNSILLTANEDFHIKQMSAVLQEAITKRKMDIRILKPGKIEVANNTARQTVDLQEGIDKELAKKITTLIKQSKLKTQAAIQGESIRVTGKKRDDLQDAIQTIKDQKYDIPLQFDNFRD
;
A
#
# COMPACT_ATOMS: atom_id res chain seq x y z
N TYR A 1 -28.80 -3.07 35.85
CA TYR A 1 -27.56 -2.78 35.12
C TYR A 1 -27.49 -3.62 33.86
N ILE A 2 -27.59 -2.94 32.71
CA ILE A 2 -27.31 -3.59 31.44
C ILE A 2 -25.81 -3.48 31.24
N TYR A 3 -25.10 -4.57 31.45
CA TYR A 3 -23.72 -4.65 31.03
C TYR A 3 -23.67 -4.75 29.53
N LEU A 4 -23.32 -3.64 28.87
CA LEU A 4 -22.94 -3.69 27.46
C LEU A 4 -21.61 -4.42 27.39
N LYS A 5 -21.68 -5.71 27.12
CA LYS A 5 -20.48 -6.50 26.86
C LYS A 5 -19.86 -5.98 25.56
N THR A 6 -18.72 -5.30 25.68
CA THR A 6 -17.98 -4.86 24.50
C THR A 6 -17.53 -6.08 23.71
N MET A 7 -17.94 -6.17 22.47
CA MET A 7 -17.49 -7.23 21.56
C MET A 7 -16.07 -6.94 21.09
N PRO A 8 -15.20 -7.95 20.99
CA PRO A 8 -13.89 -7.74 20.41
C PRO A 8 -14.00 -7.23 18.96
N SER A 9 -13.06 -6.39 18.60
CA SER A 9 -13.03 -5.77 17.26
C SER A 9 -11.63 -5.52 16.78
N PHE A 10 -11.48 -5.30 15.50
CA PHE A 10 -10.26 -4.76 14.89
C PHE A 10 -10.63 -3.87 13.72
N ASP A 11 -9.66 -3.09 13.26
CA ASP A 11 -9.82 -2.22 12.11
C ASP A 11 -8.98 -2.72 10.94
N ILE A 12 -9.55 -2.65 9.74
CA ILE A 12 -8.85 -2.88 8.48
C ILE A 12 -8.57 -1.53 7.86
N LYS A 13 -7.32 -1.27 7.54
CA LYS A 13 -6.90 -0.03 6.91
C LYS A 13 -5.84 -0.27 5.85
N SER A 14 -5.54 0.75 5.06
CA SER A 14 -4.42 0.75 4.12
C SER A 14 -3.75 2.12 4.22
N GLU A 15 -2.72 2.20 5.04
CA GLU A 15 -1.96 3.44 5.28
C GLU A 15 -0.52 3.27 4.87
N ILE A 16 0.08 4.37 4.38
CA ILE A 16 1.50 4.44 4.06
C ILE A 16 2.20 5.26 5.14
N ASP A 17 3.28 4.70 5.69
CA ASP A 17 4.14 5.44 6.60
C ASP A 17 4.97 6.45 5.79
N LYS A 18 4.62 7.73 5.90
CA LYS A 18 5.24 8.80 5.11
C LYS A 18 6.72 9.01 5.46
N HIS A 19 7.10 8.79 6.72
CA HIS A 19 8.51 8.88 7.13
C HIS A 19 9.35 7.79 6.49
N GLU A 20 8.85 6.56 6.51
CA GLU A 20 9.53 5.44 5.85
C GLU A 20 9.59 5.64 4.35
N LEU A 21 8.55 6.19 3.75
CA LEU A 21 8.53 6.47 2.31
C LEU A 21 9.61 7.49 1.93
N THR A 22 9.79 8.54 2.73
CA THR A 22 10.86 9.51 2.52
C THR A 22 12.23 8.82 2.57
N ASN A 23 12.44 7.93 3.53
CA ASN A 23 13.68 7.15 3.64
C ASN A 23 13.88 6.23 2.45
N VAL A 24 12.81 5.62 1.95
CA VAL A 24 12.87 4.77 0.73
C VAL A 24 13.36 5.58 -0.47
N VAL A 25 12.78 6.76 -0.68
CA VAL A 25 13.15 7.61 -1.83
C VAL A 25 14.58 8.10 -1.71
N ASP A 26 15.01 8.51 -0.51
CA ASP A 26 16.38 8.92 -0.25
C ASP A 26 17.37 7.77 -0.53
N GLN A 27 17.04 6.57 -0.06
CA GLN A 27 17.86 5.39 -0.30
C GLN A 27 17.93 5.03 -1.79
N ALA A 28 16.80 5.09 -2.48
CA ALA A 28 16.74 4.83 -3.91
C ALA A 28 17.62 5.81 -4.70
N ASN A 29 17.58 7.10 -4.33
CA ASN A 29 18.44 8.11 -4.96
C ASN A 29 19.93 7.87 -4.68
N ARG A 30 20.28 7.38 -3.49
CA ARG A 30 21.69 7.01 -3.19
C ARG A 30 22.15 5.85 -4.08
N VAL A 31 21.28 4.86 -4.31
CA VAL A 31 21.59 3.74 -5.20
C VAL A 31 21.88 4.24 -6.60
N LEU A 32 21.06 5.19 -7.11
CA LEU A 32 21.29 5.78 -8.44
C LEU A 32 22.66 6.46 -8.54
N LYS A 33 23.06 7.19 -7.51
CA LYS A 33 24.35 7.89 -7.50
C LYS A 33 25.53 6.93 -7.49
N ASN A 34 25.38 5.76 -6.89
CA ASN A 34 26.46 4.80 -6.70
C ASN A 34 26.54 3.72 -7.78
N ARG A 35 25.51 3.61 -8.63
CA ARG A 35 25.49 2.60 -9.69
C ARG A 35 26.03 3.17 -10.99
N PHE A 36 26.97 2.44 -11.57
CA PHE A 36 27.62 2.83 -12.82
C PHE A 36 26.65 2.94 -14.00
N ASP A 37 25.64 2.06 -14.05
CA ASP A 37 24.66 2.03 -15.14
C ASP A 37 23.73 3.25 -15.17
N PHE A 38 23.73 4.09 -14.10
CA PHE A 38 23.01 5.36 -14.08
C PHE A 38 23.92 6.58 -14.24
N LYS A 39 25.20 6.36 -14.51
CA LYS A 39 26.14 7.46 -14.76
C LYS A 39 25.67 8.23 -15.99
N ASP A 40 25.62 9.56 -15.87
CA ASP A 40 25.19 10.46 -16.94
C ASP A 40 23.76 10.25 -17.44
N ALA A 41 22.94 9.49 -16.69
CA ALA A 41 21.54 9.23 -17.04
C ALA A 41 20.58 10.33 -16.59
N ASN A 42 21.03 11.25 -15.74
CA ASN A 42 20.18 12.26 -15.07
C ASN A 42 18.98 11.62 -14.36
N ALA A 43 19.21 10.45 -13.74
CA ALA A 43 18.18 9.68 -13.08
C ALA A 43 17.89 10.25 -11.68
N GLU A 44 16.61 10.46 -11.37
CA GLU A 44 16.18 11.01 -10.09
C GLU A 44 14.80 10.51 -9.72
N PHE A 45 14.61 10.21 -8.44
CA PHE A 45 13.30 10.00 -7.84
C PHE A 45 12.92 11.25 -7.06
N LYS A 46 11.71 11.75 -7.28
CA LYS A 46 11.19 12.89 -6.54
C LYS A 46 9.87 12.51 -5.88
N LEU A 47 9.82 12.60 -4.56
CA LEU A 47 8.61 12.33 -3.80
C LEU A 47 7.73 13.57 -3.78
N ASN A 48 6.51 13.42 -4.27
CA ASN A 48 5.43 14.39 -4.15
C ASN A 48 4.42 13.90 -3.11
N ASP A 49 3.34 14.63 -2.88
CA ASP A 49 2.39 14.29 -1.81
C ASP A 49 1.80 12.88 -1.95
N ASN A 50 1.38 12.50 -3.16
CA ASN A 50 0.72 11.23 -3.42
C ASN A 50 1.35 10.44 -4.57
N SER A 51 2.58 10.78 -4.95
CA SER A 51 3.25 10.12 -6.07
C SER A 51 4.75 10.24 -5.98
N ILE A 52 5.43 9.39 -6.73
CA ILE A 52 6.88 9.46 -6.93
C ILE A 52 7.11 9.69 -8.43
N LEU A 53 7.83 10.76 -8.74
CA LEU A 53 8.20 11.06 -10.12
C LEU A 53 9.57 10.48 -10.42
N LEU A 54 9.64 9.65 -11.46
CA LEU A 54 10.87 9.11 -12.00
C LEU A 54 11.25 9.90 -13.25
N THR A 55 12.46 10.43 -13.29
CA THR A 55 12.99 11.12 -14.48
C THR A 55 14.37 10.58 -14.84
N ALA A 56 14.64 10.49 -16.13
CA ALA A 56 15.93 10.07 -16.66
C ALA A 56 16.04 10.51 -18.14
N ASN A 57 17.17 10.26 -18.76
CA ASN A 57 17.35 10.61 -20.17
C ASN A 57 16.54 9.72 -21.11
N GLU A 58 16.42 8.43 -20.80
CA GLU A 58 15.80 7.47 -21.70
C GLU A 58 14.87 6.52 -20.95
N ASP A 59 13.93 5.93 -21.68
CA ASP A 59 12.90 5.06 -21.11
C ASP A 59 13.47 3.80 -20.44
N PHE A 60 14.54 3.24 -20.98
CA PHE A 60 15.13 2.05 -20.36
C PHE A 60 15.72 2.34 -18.96
N HIS A 61 16.19 3.57 -18.74
CA HIS A 61 16.62 4.00 -17.40
C HIS A 61 15.45 3.98 -16.42
N ILE A 62 14.27 4.45 -16.87
CA ILE A 62 13.06 4.43 -16.02
C ILE A 62 12.70 3.00 -15.61
N LYS A 63 12.80 2.04 -16.52
CA LYS A 63 12.52 0.63 -16.22
C LYS A 63 13.49 0.08 -15.17
N GLN A 64 14.77 0.41 -15.28
CA GLN A 64 15.77 0.03 -14.28
C GLN A 64 15.53 0.73 -12.93
N MET A 65 15.13 2.00 -12.96
CA MET A 65 14.79 2.75 -11.75
C MET A 65 13.60 2.14 -11.02
N SER A 66 12.61 1.64 -11.76
CA SER A 66 11.47 0.94 -11.15
C SER A 66 11.91 -0.24 -10.28
N ALA A 67 12.88 -1.02 -10.77
CA ALA A 67 13.44 -2.14 -9.98
C ALA A 67 14.17 -1.62 -8.74
N VAL A 68 14.92 -0.53 -8.85
CA VAL A 68 15.61 0.09 -7.71
C VAL A 68 14.60 0.53 -6.64
N LEU A 69 13.50 1.16 -7.06
CA LEU A 69 12.46 1.62 -6.16
C LEU A 69 11.78 0.46 -5.44
N GLN A 70 11.42 -0.61 -6.17
CA GLN A 70 10.79 -1.78 -5.59
C GLN A 70 11.70 -2.46 -4.56
N GLU A 71 12.99 -2.56 -4.86
CA GLU A 71 13.97 -3.12 -3.92
C GLU A 71 14.10 -2.27 -2.66
N ALA A 72 14.14 -0.95 -2.79
CA ALA A 72 14.21 -0.04 -1.66
C ALA A 72 12.97 -0.16 -0.75
N ILE A 73 11.79 -0.31 -1.34
CA ILE A 73 10.54 -0.51 -0.60
C ILE A 73 10.57 -1.84 0.15
N THR A 74 10.98 -2.90 -0.52
CA THR A 74 11.05 -4.26 0.06
C THR A 74 12.04 -4.31 1.22
N LYS A 75 13.20 -3.66 1.09
CA LYS A 75 14.21 -3.62 2.15
C LYS A 75 13.70 -2.98 3.45
N ARG A 76 12.76 -2.04 3.34
CA ARG A 76 12.15 -1.40 4.50
C ARG A 76 10.86 -2.08 4.94
N LYS A 77 10.62 -3.31 4.46
CA LYS A 77 9.47 -4.14 4.82
C LYS A 77 8.13 -3.49 4.47
N MET A 78 8.14 -2.61 3.48
CA MET A 78 6.92 -2.07 2.91
C MET A 78 6.46 -2.94 1.74
N ASP A 79 5.19 -2.86 1.41
CA ASP A 79 4.59 -3.67 0.35
C ASP A 79 4.63 -2.90 -0.98
N ILE A 80 5.13 -3.54 -2.03
CA ILE A 80 5.22 -2.92 -3.36
C ILE A 80 3.86 -2.60 -3.98
N ARG A 81 2.77 -3.18 -3.46
CA ARG A 81 1.41 -2.90 -3.92
C ARG A 81 0.95 -1.46 -3.62
N ILE A 82 1.71 -0.71 -2.81
CA ILE A 82 1.45 0.74 -2.66
C ILE A 82 1.75 1.50 -3.94
N LEU A 83 2.56 0.94 -4.85
CA LEU A 83 2.98 1.59 -6.09
C LEU A 83 2.00 1.29 -7.21
N LYS A 84 1.54 2.33 -7.89
CA LYS A 84 0.73 2.23 -9.09
C LYS A 84 1.40 2.98 -10.23
N PRO A 85 2.27 2.32 -11.01
CA PRO A 85 3.02 2.97 -12.08
C PRO A 85 2.11 3.46 -13.21
N GLY A 86 2.36 4.68 -13.67
CA GLY A 86 1.73 5.22 -14.86
C GLY A 86 2.54 4.90 -16.11
N LYS A 87 2.17 5.53 -17.21
CA LYS A 87 2.89 5.39 -18.47
C LYS A 87 4.25 6.10 -18.41
N ILE A 88 5.23 5.53 -19.12
CA ILE A 88 6.49 6.20 -19.35
C ILE A 88 6.30 7.15 -20.55
N GLU A 89 6.57 8.44 -20.33
CA GLU A 89 6.49 9.47 -21.36
C GLU A 89 7.88 9.93 -21.74
N VAL A 90 8.16 10.05 -23.03
CA VAL A 90 9.44 10.51 -23.54
C VAL A 90 9.22 11.75 -24.39
N ALA A 91 9.90 12.84 -24.04
CA ALA A 91 9.85 14.10 -24.80
C ALA A 91 11.14 14.88 -24.55
N ASN A 92 11.68 15.51 -25.59
CA ASN A 92 12.85 16.38 -25.49
C ASN A 92 14.05 15.73 -24.78
N ASN A 93 14.36 14.48 -25.13
CA ASN A 93 15.46 13.69 -24.54
C ASN A 93 15.32 13.48 -23.03
N THR A 94 14.09 13.51 -22.53
CA THR A 94 13.77 13.23 -21.13
C THR A 94 12.67 12.20 -21.04
N ALA A 95 12.87 11.16 -20.25
CA ALA A 95 11.85 10.17 -19.95
C ALA A 95 11.29 10.44 -18.55
N ARG A 96 10.00 10.25 -18.39
CA ARG A 96 9.27 10.48 -17.12
C ARG A 96 8.27 9.38 -16.87
N GLN A 97 8.10 9.05 -15.60
CA GLN A 97 7.01 8.20 -15.15
C GLN A 97 6.53 8.71 -13.81
N THR A 98 5.22 8.87 -13.67
CA THR A 98 4.60 9.14 -12.39
C THR A 98 4.10 7.83 -11.81
N VAL A 99 4.57 7.49 -10.61
CA VAL A 99 4.11 6.33 -9.87
C VAL A 99 3.19 6.83 -8.77
N ASP A 100 1.90 6.58 -8.90
CA ASP A 100 0.93 6.95 -7.88
C ASP A 100 1.06 6.05 -6.66
N LEU A 101 0.79 6.60 -5.49
CA LEU A 101 0.82 5.88 -4.23
C LEU A 101 -0.60 5.55 -3.82
N GLN A 102 -0.86 4.27 -3.56
CA GLN A 102 -2.18 3.79 -3.16
C GLN A 102 -2.27 3.70 -1.64
N GLU A 103 -3.18 4.45 -1.05
CA GLU A 103 -3.54 4.30 0.36
C GLU A 103 -5.02 4.57 0.56
N GLY A 104 -5.57 4.07 1.66
CA GLY A 104 -6.98 4.17 1.97
C GLY A 104 -7.81 3.08 1.28
N ILE A 105 -8.88 2.67 1.92
CA ILE A 105 -9.83 1.72 1.35
C ILE A 105 -10.95 2.52 0.73
N ASP A 106 -11.07 2.48 -0.60
CA ASP A 106 -12.13 3.18 -1.31
C ASP A 106 -13.48 2.48 -1.12
N LYS A 107 -14.56 3.11 -1.58
CA LYS A 107 -15.92 2.58 -1.42
C LYS A 107 -16.10 1.23 -2.10
N GLU A 108 -15.50 1.05 -3.27
CA GLU A 108 -15.63 -0.20 -4.03
C GLU A 108 -14.96 -1.36 -3.31
N LEU A 109 -13.73 -1.16 -2.84
CA LEU A 109 -13.00 -2.17 -2.08
C LEU A 109 -13.70 -2.45 -0.75
N ALA A 110 -14.20 -1.40 -0.07
CA ALA A 110 -14.94 -1.55 1.18
C ALA A 110 -16.18 -2.43 1.00
N LYS A 111 -16.92 -2.25 -0.10
CA LYS A 111 -18.06 -3.10 -0.43
C LYS A 111 -17.65 -4.55 -0.66
N LYS A 112 -16.56 -4.78 -1.38
CA LYS A 112 -16.05 -6.14 -1.63
C LYS A 112 -15.71 -6.84 -0.32
N ILE A 113 -15.04 -6.15 0.59
CA ILE A 113 -14.64 -6.72 1.88
C ILE A 113 -15.86 -6.99 2.76
N THR A 114 -16.80 -6.05 2.86
CA THR A 114 -17.99 -6.24 3.68
C THR A 114 -18.88 -7.35 3.13
N THR A 115 -19.01 -7.46 1.81
CA THR A 115 -19.75 -8.54 1.16
C THR A 115 -19.09 -9.88 1.42
N LEU A 116 -17.77 -9.96 1.31
CA LEU A 116 -17.01 -11.17 1.62
C LEU A 116 -17.30 -11.67 3.04
N ILE A 117 -17.27 -10.77 4.01
CA ILE A 117 -17.53 -11.09 5.41
C ILE A 117 -18.96 -11.60 5.60
N LYS A 118 -19.95 -10.97 4.96
CA LYS A 118 -21.35 -11.42 5.02
C LYS A 118 -21.55 -12.81 4.41
N GLN A 119 -20.89 -13.08 3.28
CA GLN A 119 -21.06 -14.34 2.55
C GLN A 119 -20.29 -15.50 3.13
N SER A 120 -19.26 -15.24 3.93
CA SER A 120 -18.34 -16.26 4.43
C SER A 120 -18.83 -17.02 5.65
N LYS A 121 -20.07 -16.82 6.07
CA LYS A 121 -20.68 -17.46 7.26
C LYS A 121 -19.87 -17.27 8.54
N LEU A 122 -19.03 -16.26 8.58
CA LEU A 122 -18.29 -15.90 9.79
C LEU A 122 -19.22 -15.19 10.77
N LYS A 123 -19.00 -15.43 12.05
CA LYS A 123 -19.79 -14.80 13.12
C LYS A 123 -19.26 -13.40 13.41
N THR A 124 -19.07 -12.60 12.37
CA THR A 124 -18.53 -11.25 12.44
C THR A 124 -19.39 -10.28 11.65
N GLN A 125 -19.29 -9.01 12.01
CA GLN A 125 -19.97 -7.91 11.33
C GLN A 125 -18.93 -6.87 10.93
N ALA A 126 -19.12 -6.27 9.77
CA ALA A 126 -18.23 -5.24 9.27
C ALA A 126 -18.99 -3.93 9.06
N ALA A 127 -18.38 -2.83 9.50
CA ALA A 127 -18.92 -1.49 9.32
C ALA A 127 -17.87 -0.58 8.68
N ILE A 128 -18.25 0.12 7.60
CA ILE A 128 -17.37 1.05 6.91
C ILE A 128 -17.26 2.33 7.75
N GLN A 129 -16.03 2.75 8.03
CA GLN A 129 -15.74 3.98 8.78
C GLN A 129 -14.74 4.82 7.98
N GLY A 130 -15.24 5.72 7.11
CA GLY A 130 -14.38 6.51 6.23
C GLY A 130 -13.58 5.62 5.28
N GLU A 131 -12.27 5.65 5.38
CA GLU A 131 -11.36 4.84 4.56
C GLU A 131 -10.89 3.57 5.26
N SER A 132 -11.54 3.18 6.34
CA SER A 132 -11.25 1.96 7.09
C SER A 132 -12.53 1.15 7.32
N ILE A 133 -12.36 -0.08 7.79
CA ILE A 133 -13.47 -0.99 8.08
C ILE A 133 -13.27 -1.54 9.49
N ARG A 134 -14.30 -1.44 10.34
CA ARG A 134 -14.29 -2.07 11.64
C ARG A 134 -15.00 -3.40 11.59
N VAL A 135 -14.33 -4.44 12.07
CA VAL A 135 -14.89 -5.79 12.15
C VAL A 135 -15.07 -6.16 13.61
N THR A 136 -16.29 -6.56 13.96
CA THR A 136 -16.64 -6.99 15.32
C THR A 136 -17.09 -8.45 15.31
N GLY A 137 -16.82 -9.16 16.39
CA GLY A 137 -17.23 -10.54 16.57
C GLY A 137 -17.41 -10.86 18.05
N LYS A 138 -18.06 -11.99 18.33
CA LYS A 138 -18.28 -12.41 19.73
C LYS A 138 -17.02 -12.94 20.38
N LYS A 139 -16.14 -13.57 19.58
CA LYS A 139 -14.92 -14.24 20.05
C LYS A 139 -13.72 -13.79 19.23
N ARG A 140 -12.53 -13.79 19.85
CA ARG A 140 -11.28 -13.50 19.16
C ARG A 140 -11.01 -14.46 18.00
N ASP A 141 -11.37 -15.73 18.15
CA ASP A 141 -11.18 -16.74 17.09
C ASP A 141 -11.98 -16.37 15.84
N ASP A 142 -13.17 -15.82 15.99
CA ASP A 142 -14.00 -15.37 14.88
C ASP A 142 -13.30 -14.22 14.12
N LEU A 143 -12.62 -13.32 14.85
CA LEU A 143 -11.85 -12.25 14.25
C LEU A 143 -10.63 -12.77 13.47
N GLN A 144 -9.93 -13.76 14.00
CA GLN A 144 -8.78 -14.37 13.32
C GLN A 144 -9.22 -15.06 12.03
N ASP A 145 -10.37 -15.73 12.04
CA ASP A 145 -10.95 -16.36 10.86
C ASP A 145 -11.28 -15.31 9.79
N ALA A 146 -11.82 -14.15 10.21
CA ALA A 146 -12.10 -13.06 9.30
C ALA A 146 -10.82 -12.50 8.66
N ILE A 147 -9.77 -12.29 9.45
CA ILE A 147 -8.47 -11.82 8.96
C ILE A 147 -7.92 -12.79 7.91
N GLN A 148 -7.94 -14.09 8.20
CA GLN A 148 -7.42 -15.09 7.27
C GLN A 148 -8.22 -15.12 5.97
N THR A 149 -9.54 -15.03 6.06
CA THR A 149 -10.42 -14.99 4.89
C THR A 149 -10.11 -13.80 3.98
N ILE A 150 -9.86 -12.63 4.59
CA ILE A 150 -9.51 -11.42 3.85
C ILE A 150 -8.12 -11.53 3.21
N LYS A 151 -7.14 -12.04 3.96
CA LYS A 151 -5.79 -12.27 3.44
C LYS A 151 -5.76 -13.22 2.24
N ASP A 152 -6.61 -14.22 2.24
CA ASP A 152 -6.66 -15.22 1.17
C ASP A 152 -7.16 -14.64 -0.16
N GLN A 153 -7.84 -13.50 -0.14
CA GLN A 153 -8.35 -12.86 -1.36
C GLN A 153 -7.28 -12.13 -2.18
N LYS A 154 -6.14 -11.81 -1.61
CA LYS A 154 -5.01 -11.16 -2.29
C LYS A 154 -5.42 -9.90 -3.08
N TYR A 155 -5.97 -8.92 -2.39
CA TYR A 155 -6.33 -7.64 -3.00
C TYR A 155 -5.10 -6.89 -3.54
N ASP A 156 -5.32 -6.02 -4.53
CA ASP A 156 -4.26 -5.24 -5.19
C ASP A 156 -3.62 -4.17 -4.31
N ILE A 157 -4.22 -3.86 -3.18
CA ILE A 157 -3.71 -2.90 -2.21
C ILE A 157 -3.35 -3.62 -0.91
N PRO A 158 -2.25 -3.27 -0.23
CA PRO A 158 -1.92 -3.88 1.05
C PRO A 158 -2.91 -3.46 2.12
N LEU A 159 -3.34 -4.41 2.94
CA LEU A 159 -4.25 -4.18 4.05
C LEU A 159 -3.53 -4.42 5.36
N GLN A 160 -3.80 -3.56 6.34
CA GLN A 160 -3.29 -3.68 7.70
C GLN A 160 -4.45 -3.97 8.64
N PHE A 161 -4.18 -4.82 9.62
CA PHE A 161 -5.16 -5.21 10.63
C PHE A 161 -4.63 -4.76 11.99
N ASP A 162 -5.26 -3.77 12.58
CA ASP A 162 -4.80 -3.21 13.84
C ASP A 162 -5.95 -2.74 14.72
N ASN A 163 -5.60 -1.97 15.76
CA ASN A 163 -6.57 -1.42 16.69
C ASN A 163 -7.45 -2.50 17.34
N PHE A 164 -6.82 -3.63 17.70
CA PHE A 164 -7.52 -4.73 18.36
C PHE A 164 -8.05 -4.29 19.72
N ARG A 165 -9.33 -4.53 19.94
CA ARG A 165 -10.03 -4.23 21.20
C ARG A 165 -10.77 -5.46 21.66
N ASP A 166 -10.76 -5.66 22.99
CA ASP A 166 -11.51 -6.75 23.62
C ASP A 166 -12.92 -6.35 24.02
#